data_c899f0554820bb566a10c66edb978406
#
_entry.id   c899f0554820bb566a10c66edb978406
#
_cell.length_a   1.000
_cell.length_b   1.000
_cell.length_c   1.000
_cell.angle_alpha   90.00
_cell.angle_beta   90.00
_cell.angle_gamma   90.00
#
_symmetry.space_group_name_H-M   'P 1'
#
loop_
_entity.id
_entity.type
_entity.pdbx_description
1 polymer ?
#
loop_
_entity_poly.entity_id
_entity_poly.type
_entity_poly.pdbx_seq_one_letter_code
_entity_poly.pdbx_strand_id
1 'polypeptide(L)'
;KKVLAYAEADDMLFSAVDEIGKVVERASFDKIHIDAVLALPLVDVPAVREKRFKVVVDAVNSVGGTVIPALLRQLGAEVVELNCTPDGRFAHNPEPIPQNLTEISQAVVREKADLGVVVDPDVDRLALVCQNGEMFGEEYTLVAVADYVLSQTVGNTVSNLSSSRALKDVTEARGGKYEAAAVGEVNV
;
A
#
# COMPACT_ATOMS: atom_id res chain seq x y z
N LYS A 1 11.44 -19.64 14.12
CA LYS A 1 12.15 -20.34 15.24
C LYS A 1 13.51 -20.88 14.80
N LYS A 2 13.62 -21.67 13.70
CA LYS A 2 14.94 -22.20 13.25
C LYS A 2 15.95 -21.09 12.91
N VAL A 3 15.52 -20.03 12.20
CA VAL A 3 16.38 -18.91 11.82
C VAL A 3 16.90 -18.17 13.07
N LEU A 4 16.03 -17.93 14.06
CA LEU A 4 16.43 -17.31 15.33
C LEU A 4 17.44 -18.18 16.08
N ALA A 5 17.20 -19.50 16.14
CA ALA A 5 18.16 -20.41 16.77
C ALA A 5 19.55 -20.39 16.09
N TYR A 6 19.59 -20.25 14.77
CA TYR A 6 20.87 -20.04 14.05
C TYR A 6 21.51 -18.70 14.36
N ALA A 7 20.72 -17.64 14.45
CA ALA A 7 21.24 -16.30 14.76
C ALA A 7 21.76 -16.18 16.21
N GLU A 8 21.21 -16.96 17.13
CA GLU A 8 21.58 -17.00 18.54
C GLU A 8 22.72 -18.00 18.84
N ALA A 9 23.06 -18.87 17.88
CA ALA A 9 24.13 -19.83 18.03
C ALA A 9 25.50 -19.17 17.82
N ASP A 10 26.43 -19.42 18.75
CA ASP A 10 27.81 -18.89 18.65
C ASP A 10 28.72 -19.69 17.68
N ASP A 11 28.18 -20.69 17.00
CA ASP A 11 28.88 -21.61 16.11
C ASP A 11 28.66 -21.31 14.62
N MET A 12 28.64 -20.04 14.23
CA MET A 12 28.48 -19.66 12.82
C MET A 12 29.61 -20.22 11.96
N LEU A 13 29.24 -21.08 11.02
CA LEU A 13 30.11 -21.55 9.97
C LEU A 13 30.15 -20.51 8.83
N PHE A 14 31.34 -19.91 8.63
CA PHE A 14 31.57 -19.04 7.47
C PHE A 14 32.15 -19.85 6.31
N SER A 15 31.69 -19.56 5.10
CA SER A 15 32.25 -20.14 3.89
C SER A 15 33.70 -19.67 3.68
N ALA A 16 34.50 -20.51 3.03
CA ALA A 16 35.82 -20.09 2.55
C ALA A 16 35.66 -18.98 1.47
N VAL A 17 36.71 -18.17 1.25
CA VAL A 17 36.66 -17.00 0.35
C VAL A 17 36.28 -17.38 -1.08
N ASP A 18 36.69 -18.53 -1.55
CA ASP A 18 36.41 -19.10 -2.86
C ASP A 18 35.01 -19.74 -2.96
N GLU A 19 34.32 -19.94 -1.84
CA GLU A 19 32.96 -20.45 -1.75
C GLU A 19 31.89 -19.37 -1.46
N ILE A 20 32.31 -18.09 -1.41
CA ILE A 20 31.38 -16.98 -1.23
C ILE A 20 30.39 -16.94 -2.40
N GLY A 21 29.12 -16.78 -2.08
CA GLY A 21 28.05 -16.65 -3.08
C GLY A 21 28.31 -15.52 -4.08
N LYS A 22 27.79 -15.67 -5.29
CA LYS A 22 27.90 -14.66 -6.35
C LYS A 22 26.68 -13.79 -6.40
N VAL A 23 26.88 -12.50 -6.70
CA VAL A 23 25.76 -11.60 -7.04
C VAL A 23 25.19 -12.01 -8.38
N VAL A 24 23.90 -12.27 -8.40
CA VAL A 24 23.15 -12.61 -9.63
C VAL A 24 22.15 -11.50 -9.86
N GLU A 25 22.28 -10.79 -10.96
CA GLU A 25 21.26 -9.83 -11.41
C GLU A 25 20.08 -10.58 -12.02
N ARG A 26 18.88 -10.17 -11.66
CA ARG A 26 17.64 -10.65 -12.23
C ARG A 26 16.82 -9.48 -12.73
N ALA A 27 16.01 -9.70 -13.75
CA ALA A 27 15.03 -8.73 -14.20
C ALA A 27 14.08 -8.35 -13.05
N SER A 28 13.65 -7.09 -13.03
CA SER A 28 12.70 -6.59 -12.04
C SER A 28 11.42 -7.43 -12.04
N PHE A 29 10.92 -7.74 -10.86
CA PHE A 29 9.64 -8.42 -10.66
C PHE A 29 8.44 -7.47 -10.68
N ASP A 30 8.65 -6.15 -10.79
CA ASP A 30 7.60 -5.13 -10.74
C ASP A 30 6.50 -5.41 -11.77
N LYS A 31 6.90 -5.74 -13.01
CA LYS A 31 5.94 -6.07 -14.05
C LYS A 31 5.11 -7.31 -13.72
N ILE A 32 5.72 -8.33 -13.16
CA ILE A 32 5.03 -9.58 -12.78
C ILE A 32 4.00 -9.28 -11.69
N HIS A 33 4.39 -8.45 -10.70
CA HIS A 33 3.51 -8.03 -9.62
C HIS A 33 2.34 -7.20 -10.16
N ILE A 34 2.61 -6.19 -10.96
CA ILE A 34 1.58 -5.33 -11.57
C ILE A 34 0.61 -6.17 -12.40
N ASP A 35 1.10 -7.05 -13.27
CA ASP A 35 0.26 -7.92 -14.09
C ASP A 35 -0.64 -8.82 -13.22
N ALA A 36 -0.11 -9.34 -12.10
CA ALA A 36 -0.88 -10.14 -11.15
C ALA A 36 -1.98 -9.33 -10.45
N VAL A 37 -1.69 -8.08 -10.05
CA VAL A 37 -2.68 -7.17 -9.46
C VAL A 37 -3.79 -6.85 -10.46
N LEU A 38 -3.43 -6.51 -11.70
CA LEU A 38 -4.41 -6.20 -12.76
C LEU A 38 -5.27 -7.41 -13.16
N ALA A 39 -4.79 -8.63 -12.91
CA ALA A 39 -5.52 -9.86 -13.17
C ALA A 39 -6.46 -10.28 -12.03
N LEU A 40 -6.46 -9.58 -10.90
CA LEU A 40 -7.37 -9.91 -9.80
C LEU A 40 -8.83 -9.74 -10.22
N PRO A 41 -9.73 -10.68 -9.92
CA PRO A 41 -11.14 -10.60 -10.30
C PRO A 41 -11.88 -9.38 -9.75
N LEU A 42 -11.36 -8.79 -8.66
CA LEU A 42 -11.92 -7.61 -8.01
C LEU A 42 -11.44 -6.29 -8.68
N VAL A 43 -10.48 -6.35 -9.61
CA VAL A 43 -9.96 -5.16 -10.30
C VAL A 43 -10.61 -5.05 -11.67
N ASP A 44 -11.62 -4.18 -11.80
CA ASP A 44 -12.26 -3.88 -13.08
C ASP A 44 -11.43 -2.86 -13.87
N VAL A 45 -10.37 -3.36 -14.53
CA VAL A 45 -9.46 -2.53 -15.31
C VAL A 45 -10.19 -1.70 -16.39
N PRO A 46 -11.13 -2.24 -17.16
CA PRO A 46 -11.90 -1.46 -18.14
C PRO A 46 -12.66 -0.28 -17.52
N ALA A 47 -13.38 -0.52 -16.42
CA ALA A 47 -14.14 0.52 -15.74
C ALA A 47 -13.24 1.62 -15.15
N VAL A 48 -12.10 1.26 -14.57
CA VAL A 48 -11.13 2.24 -14.06
C VAL A 48 -10.55 3.08 -15.20
N ARG A 49 -10.16 2.45 -16.31
CA ARG A 49 -9.63 3.16 -17.50
C ARG A 49 -10.61 4.14 -18.11
N GLU A 50 -11.89 3.80 -18.14
CA GLU A 50 -12.95 4.68 -18.67
C GLU A 50 -13.04 6.00 -17.90
N LYS A 51 -12.80 5.96 -16.59
CA LYS A 51 -12.86 7.14 -15.72
C LYS A 51 -11.73 8.13 -15.92
N ARG A 52 -10.57 7.70 -16.41
CA ARG A 52 -9.41 8.56 -16.67
C ARG A 52 -9.02 9.41 -15.46
N PHE A 53 -8.97 8.79 -14.29
CA PHE A 53 -8.61 9.49 -13.05
C PHE A 53 -7.28 10.22 -13.18
N LYS A 54 -7.19 11.40 -12.58
CA LYS A 54 -5.93 12.10 -12.34
C LYS A 54 -5.51 11.88 -10.89
N VAL A 55 -4.31 11.33 -10.68
CA VAL A 55 -3.82 10.91 -9.36
C VAL A 55 -2.47 11.55 -9.08
N VAL A 56 -2.34 12.17 -7.90
CA VAL A 56 -1.04 12.59 -7.37
C VAL A 56 -0.48 11.44 -6.54
N VAL A 57 0.77 11.07 -6.76
CA VAL A 57 1.46 10.01 -6.00
C VAL A 57 2.62 10.62 -5.23
N ASP A 58 2.67 10.37 -3.93
CA ASP A 58 3.83 10.66 -3.09
C ASP A 58 4.39 9.34 -2.53
N ALA A 59 5.61 9.01 -2.92
CA ALA A 59 6.31 7.78 -2.51
C ALA A 59 7.54 8.08 -1.64
N VAL A 60 7.62 9.26 -1.04
CA VAL A 60 8.67 9.70 -0.10
C VAL A 60 10.11 9.41 -0.60
N ASN A 61 10.32 9.46 -1.91
CA ASN A 61 11.59 9.10 -2.59
C ASN A 61 12.06 7.67 -2.27
N SER A 62 11.13 6.72 -2.23
CA SER A 62 11.42 5.31 -1.99
C SER A 62 10.91 4.41 -3.13
N VAL A 63 10.94 3.10 -2.91
CA VAL A 63 10.63 2.09 -3.95
C VAL A 63 9.24 2.22 -4.56
N GLY A 64 8.27 2.73 -3.79
CA GLY A 64 6.93 3.03 -4.27
C GLY A 64 6.89 3.98 -5.46
N GLY A 65 7.88 4.87 -5.60
CA GLY A 65 8.00 5.81 -6.71
C GLY A 65 8.16 5.16 -8.09
N THR A 66 8.60 3.92 -8.14
CA THR A 66 8.70 3.16 -9.39
C THR A 66 7.41 2.39 -9.68
N VAL A 67 6.91 1.65 -8.69
CA VAL A 67 5.84 0.65 -8.90
C VAL A 67 4.45 1.31 -8.96
N ILE A 68 4.16 2.25 -8.04
CA ILE A 68 2.82 2.84 -7.94
C ILE A 68 2.46 3.68 -9.17
N PRO A 69 3.32 4.60 -9.68
CA PRO A 69 3.05 5.31 -10.92
C PRO A 69 2.88 4.37 -12.12
N ALA A 70 3.68 3.30 -12.20
CA ALA A 70 3.59 2.32 -13.28
C ALA A 70 2.26 1.55 -13.26
N LEU A 71 1.79 1.12 -12.09
CA LEU A 71 0.50 0.47 -11.90
C LEU A 71 -0.66 1.41 -12.29
N LEU A 72 -0.67 2.63 -11.78
CA LEU A 72 -1.73 3.60 -12.05
C LEU A 72 -1.83 3.97 -13.54
N ARG A 73 -0.69 4.13 -14.23
CA ARG A 73 -0.68 4.35 -15.68
C ARG A 73 -1.24 3.16 -16.45
N GLN A 74 -1.00 1.94 -16.02
CA GLN A 74 -1.62 0.75 -16.63
C GLN A 74 -3.13 0.69 -16.37
N LEU A 75 -3.59 1.27 -15.27
CA LEU A 75 -5.02 1.49 -14.99
C LEU A 75 -5.61 2.68 -15.75
N GLY A 76 -4.83 3.37 -16.61
CA GLY A 76 -5.29 4.48 -17.44
C GLY A 76 -5.36 5.83 -16.72
N ALA A 77 -4.77 5.95 -15.54
CA ALA A 77 -4.71 7.21 -14.81
C ALA A 77 -3.67 8.16 -15.39
N GLU A 78 -3.96 9.47 -15.34
CA GLU A 78 -2.97 10.53 -15.44
C GLU A 78 -2.28 10.65 -14.09
N VAL A 79 -0.95 10.48 -14.05
CA VAL A 79 -0.20 10.44 -12.80
C VAL A 79 0.70 11.66 -12.67
N VAL A 80 0.52 12.40 -11.59
CA VAL A 80 1.43 13.48 -11.16
C VAL A 80 2.33 12.91 -10.06
N GLU A 81 3.61 12.82 -10.35
CA GLU A 81 4.60 12.27 -9.42
C GLU A 81 5.13 13.36 -8.48
N LEU A 82 5.06 13.09 -7.18
CA LEU A 82 5.63 13.88 -6.11
C LEU A 82 6.53 12.96 -5.29
N ASN A 83 7.79 13.36 -5.09
CA ASN A 83 8.74 12.56 -4.29
C ASN A 83 8.84 11.08 -4.75
N CYS A 84 8.90 10.84 -6.06
CA CYS A 84 8.94 9.50 -6.65
C CYS A 84 10.34 9.08 -7.16
N THR A 85 11.41 9.79 -6.78
CA THR A 85 12.78 9.40 -7.13
C THR A 85 13.33 8.46 -6.06
N PRO A 86 13.57 7.16 -6.35
CA PRO A 86 13.91 6.17 -5.33
C PRO A 86 15.40 6.24 -4.93
N ASP A 87 15.83 7.41 -4.45
CA ASP A 87 17.22 7.66 -4.01
C ASP A 87 17.42 7.49 -2.50
N GLY A 88 16.33 7.19 -1.76
CA GLY A 88 16.34 7.00 -0.32
C GLY A 88 16.50 8.28 0.50
N ARG A 89 16.44 9.45 -0.15
CA ARG A 89 16.45 10.75 0.53
C ARG A 89 15.04 11.22 0.75
N PHE A 90 14.46 10.80 1.88
CA PHE A 90 13.07 11.10 2.20
C PHE A 90 12.81 12.61 2.21
N ALA A 91 11.86 13.05 1.39
CA ALA A 91 11.51 14.46 1.25
C ALA A 91 10.82 15.03 2.49
N HIS A 92 10.15 14.17 3.25
CA HIS A 92 9.49 14.48 4.53
C HIS A 92 9.60 13.27 5.47
N ASN A 93 9.07 13.38 6.69
CA ASN A 93 8.96 12.22 7.58
C ASN A 93 8.13 11.12 6.87
N PRO A 94 8.67 9.89 6.74
CA PRO A 94 8.04 8.85 5.92
C PRO A 94 6.75 8.29 6.50
N GLU A 95 6.40 8.60 7.74
CA GLU A 95 5.13 8.18 8.33
C GLU A 95 3.96 8.88 7.61
N PRO A 96 3.01 8.15 6.99
CA PRO A 96 1.93 8.75 6.19
C PRO A 96 0.77 9.26 7.06
N ILE A 97 1.09 10.16 7.98
CA ILE A 97 0.12 10.85 8.87
C ILE A 97 -0.13 12.28 8.40
N PRO A 98 -1.28 12.90 8.73
CA PRO A 98 -1.69 14.19 8.19
C PRO A 98 -0.65 15.30 8.32
N GLN A 99 0.12 15.33 9.42
CA GLN A 99 1.13 16.34 9.68
C GLN A 99 2.29 16.33 8.66
N ASN A 100 2.56 15.17 8.06
CA ASN A 100 3.65 14.97 7.11
C ASN A 100 3.19 15.13 5.66
N LEU A 101 1.86 15.23 5.40
CA LEU A 101 1.26 15.11 4.08
C LEU A 101 0.69 16.43 3.53
N THR A 102 1.16 17.57 4.05
CA THR A 102 0.69 18.90 3.62
C THR A 102 0.96 19.15 2.14
N GLU A 103 2.12 18.72 1.62
CA GLU A 103 2.52 18.97 0.24
C GLU A 103 1.60 18.26 -0.75
N ILE A 104 1.32 16.97 -0.54
CA ILE A 104 0.41 16.22 -1.43
C ILE A 104 -1.03 16.75 -1.32
N SER A 105 -1.51 17.12 -0.13
CA SER A 105 -2.83 17.74 0.04
C SER A 105 -2.98 18.99 -0.82
N GLN A 106 -1.97 19.86 -0.81
CA GLN A 106 -1.94 21.05 -1.66
C GLN A 106 -1.79 20.70 -3.15
N ALA A 107 -0.99 19.68 -3.47
CA ALA A 107 -0.79 19.23 -4.84
C ALA A 107 -2.07 18.70 -5.47
N VAL A 108 -2.84 17.88 -4.74
CA VAL A 108 -4.14 17.35 -5.21
C VAL A 108 -5.08 18.48 -5.62
N VAL A 109 -5.20 19.52 -4.79
CA VAL A 109 -6.05 20.68 -5.09
C VAL A 109 -5.52 21.49 -6.25
N ARG A 110 -4.20 21.78 -6.25
CA ARG A 110 -3.54 22.57 -7.29
C ARG A 110 -3.65 21.92 -8.67
N GLU A 111 -3.42 20.61 -8.72
CA GLU A 111 -3.46 19.83 -9.95
C GLU A 111 -4.89 19.45 -10.36
N LYS A 112 -5.89 19.74 -9.52
CA LYS A 112 -7.29 19.31 -9.70
C LYS A 112 -7.37 17.80 -9.88
N ALA A 113 -6.62 17.06 -9.08
CA ALA A 113 -6.60 15.62 -9.12
C ALA A 113 -7.82 15.04 -8.40
N ASP A 114 -8.26 13.86 -8.83
CA ASP A 114 -9.35 13.14 -8.22
C ASP A 114 -8.95 12.50 -6.89
N LEU A 115 -7.65 12.17 -6.76
CA LEU A 115 -7.13 11.40 -5.63
C LEU A 115 -5.64 11.68 -5.42
N GLY A 116 -5.20 11.69 -4.16
CA GLY A 116 -3.81 11.55 -3.77
C GLY A 116 -3.55 10.16 -3.19
N VAL A 117 -2.44 9.56 -3.58
CA VAL A 117 -1.96 8.25 -3.09
C VAL A 117 -0.61 8.46 -2.43
N VAL A 118 -0.50 8.10 -1.17
CA VAL A 118 0.75 8.18 -0.40
C VAL A 118 1.13 6.80 0.08
N VAL A 119 2.38 6.43 -0.12
CA VAL A 119 2.95 5.19 0.41
C VAL A 119 4.22 5.49 1.20
N ASP A 120 4.47 4.67 2.21
CA ASP A 120 5.68 4.74 3.01
C ASP A 120 6.88 4.03 2.33
N PRO A 121 8.08 4.00 2.93
CA PRO A 121 9.29 3.54 2.26
C PRO A 121 9.27 2.11 1.74
N ASP A 122 8.67 1.18 2.43
CA ASP A 122 8.57 -0.25 2.06
C ASP A 122 7.18 -0.63 1.53
N VAL A 123 6.29 0.38 1.38
CA VAL A 123 4.98 0.27 0.70
C VAL A 123 4.02 -0.69 1.42
N ASP A 124 4.16 -0.81 2.74
CA ASP A 124 3.22 -1.58 3.56
C ASP A 124 2.06 -0.71 4.10
N ARG A 125 2.19 0.62 4.03
CA ARG A 125 1.16 1.58 4.43
C ARG A 125 0.66 2.41 3.27
N LEU A 126 -0.64 2.71 3.30
CA LEU A 126 -1.32 3.52 2.29
C LEU A 126 -2.16 4.60 2.97
N ALA A 127 -1.93 5.85 2.60
CA ALA A 127 -2.84 6.95 2.90
C ALA A 127 -3.43 7.53 1.62
N LEU A 128 -4.68 7.96 1.70
CA LEU A 128 -5.41 8.56 0.58
C LEU A 128 -5.77 10.01 0.90
N VAL A 129 -5.68 10.87 -0.11
CA VAL A 129 -6.07 12.27 -0.05
C VAL A 129 -7.23 12.50 -1.01
N CYS A 130 -8.32 13.06 -0.51
CA CYS A 130 -9.49 13.38 -1.31
C CYS A 130 -9.25 14.56 -2.25
N GLN A 131 -10.07 14.70 -3.29
CA GLN A 131 -9.99 15.78 -4.29
C GLN A 131 -9.99 17.21 -3.71
N ASN A 132 -10.52 17.40 -2.51
CA ASN A 132 -10.53 18.69 -1.80
C ASN A 132 -9.27 18.92 -0.93
N GLY A 133 -8.29 17.99 -0.97
CA GLY A 133 -7.06 18.04 -0.18
C GLY A 133 -7.17 17.51 1.24
N GLU A 134 -8.36 17.06 1.67
CA GLU A 134 -8.55 16.45 2.98
C GLU A 134 -8.08 14.99 2.98
N MET A 135 -7.57 14.53 4.12
CA MET A 135 -7.22 13.13 4.30
C MET A 135 -8.48 12.28 4.30
N PHE A 136 -8.46 11.16 3.57
CA PHE A 136 -9.58 10.21 3.56
C PHE A 136 -9.80 9.57 4.93
N GLY A 137 -8.74 9.46 5.70
CA GLY A 137 -8.73 8.87 7.04
C GLY A 137 -8.05 7.50 7.04
N GLU A 138 -7.12 7.34 7.96
CA GLU A 138 -6.24 6.18 8.05
C GLU A 138 -7.02 4.86 8.13
N GLU A 139 -8.00 4.80 9.00
CA GLU A 139 -8.86 3.62 9.21
C GLU A 139 -9.81 3.33 8.05
N TYR A 140 -10.21 4.36 7.29
CA TYR A 140 -11.23 4.21 6.25
C TYR A 140 -10.71 3.53 4.98
N THR A 141 -9.41 3.50 4.74
CA THR A 141 -8.82 2.74 3.63
C THR A 141 -9.20 1.26 3.72
N LEU A 142 -8.97 0.64 4.87
CA LEU A 142 -9.37 -0.75 5.14
C LEU A 142 -10.89 -0.92 5.01
N VAL A 143 -11.68 -0.01 5.57
CA VAL A 143 -13.15 -0.10 5.57
C VAL A 143 -13.70 -0.01 4.15
N ALA A 144 -13.19 0.90 3.32
CA ALA A 144 -13.63 1.05 1.93
C ALA A 144 -13.31 -0.20 1.08
N VAL A 145 -12.11 -0.76 1.25
CA VAL A 145 -11.72 -2.01 0.58
C VAL A 145 -12.60 -3.17 1.05
N ALA A 146 -12.83 -3.30 2.36
CA ALA A 146 -13.70 -4.34 2.92
C ALA A 146 -15.15 -4.20 2.42
N ASP A 147 -15.71 -2.99 2.37
CA ASP A 147 -17.06 -2.76 1.85
C ASP A 147 -17.17 -3.19 0.39
N TYR A 148 -16.18 -2.84 -0.44
CA TYR A 148 -16.13 -3.28 -1.83
C TYR A 148 -16.05 -4.80 -1.97
N VAL A 149 -15.12 -5.44 -1.26
CA VAL A 149 -14.95 -6.91 -1.31
C VAL A 149 -16.20 -7.62 -0.86
N LEU A 150 -16.79 -7.20 0.26
CA LEU A 150 -18.01 -7.79 0.82
C LEU A 150 -19.25 -7.53 -0.04
N SER A 151 -19.24 -6.47 -0.86
CA SER A 151 -20.30 -6.24 -1.87
C SER A 151 -20.28 -7.28 -2.99
N GLN A 152 -19.15 -7.88 -3.29
CA GLN A 152 -19.00 -8.91 -4.31
C GLN A 152 -19.23 -10.31 -3.74
N THR A 153 -18.72 -10.56 -2.54
CA THR A 153 -18.87 -11.87 -1.86
C THR A 153 -18.97 -11.66 -0.36
N VAL A 154 -20.06 -12.06 0.25
CA VAL A 154 -20.24 -11.97 1.70
C VAL A 154 -19.20 -12.83 2.40
N GLY A 155 -18.56 -12.28 3.41
CA GLY A 155 -17.52 -12.94 4.20
C GLY A 155 -17.44 -12.38 5.61
N ASN A 156 -16.55 -12.95 6.41
CA ASN A 156 -16.29 -12.50 7.77
C ASN A 156 -15.02 -11.64 7.78
N THR A 157 -14.91 -10.72 8.73
CA THR A 157 -13.73 -9.90 8.91
C THR A 157 -13.19 -9.97 10.33
N VAL A 158 -11.90 -9.74 10.44
CA VAL A 158 -11.19 -9.61 11.71
C VAL A 158 -10.37 -8.33 11.66
N SER A 159 -10.30 -7.57 12.73
CA SER A 159 -9.28 -6.54 12.92
C SER A 159 -8.77 -6.54 14.35
N ASN A 160 -7.66 -5.86 14.58
CA ASN A 160 -7.14 -5.73 15.93
C ASN A 160 -7.93 -4.66 16.73
N LEU A 161 -7.73 -4.65 18.05
CA LEU A 161 -8.43 -3.74 18.97
C LEU A 161 -8.02 -2.26 18.86
N SER A 162 -7.00 -1.93 18.05
CA SER A 162 -6.64 -0.54 17.75
C SER A 162 -7.41 0.05 16.57
N SER A 163 -8.12 -0.79 15.82
CA SER A 163 -8.93 -0.36 14.67
C SER A 163 -10.26 0.25 15.13
N SER A 164 -10.82 1.10 14.27
CA SER A 164 -12.13 1.69 14.49
C SER A 164 -13.26 0.66 14.39
N ARG A 165 -14.43 1.01 14.90
CA ARG A 165 -15.63 0.18 14.79
C ARG A 165 -16.19 0.08 13.37
N ALA A 166 -15.76 0.95 12.45
CA ALA A 166 -16.36 1.06 11.11
C ALA A 166 -16.29 -0.25 10.31
N LEU A 167 -15.19 -1.04 10.44
CA LEU A 167 -15.10 -2.34 9.80
C LEU A 167 -16.17 -3.32 10.29
N LYS A 168 -16.45 -3.33 11.60
CA LYS A 168 -17.54 -4.12 12.17
C LYS A 168 -18.88 -3.74 11.56
N ASP A 169 -19.18 -2.45 11.56
CA ASP A 169 -20.49 -1.95 11.11
C ASP A 169 -20.72 -2.28 9.61
N VAL A 170 -19.69 -2.14 8.77
CA VAL A 170 -19.75 -2.53 7.35
C VAL A 170 -19.92 -4.04 7.19
N THR A 171 -19.17 -4.85 7.93
CA THR A 171 -19.24 -6.30 7.84
C THR A 171 -20.64 -6.83 8.21
N GLU A 172 -21.19 -6.35 9.31
CA GLU A 172 -22.53 -6.73 9.77
C GLU A 172 -23.61 -6.25 8.78
N ALA A 173 -23.48 -5.03 8.24
CA ALA A 173 -24.40 -4.51 7.22
C ALA A 173 -24.38 -5.34 5.92
N ARG A 174 -23.25 -5.96 5.59
CA ARG A 174 -23.11 -6.87 4.45
C ARG A 174 -23.48 -8.33 4.76
N GLY A 175 -23.92 -8.63 5.99
CA GLY A 175 -24.36 -9.96 6.42
C GLY A 175 -23.22 -10.90 6.86
N GLY A 176 -22.02 -10.38 7.04
CA GLY A 176 -20.88 -11.12 7.59
C GLY A 176 -20.83 -11.05 9.12
N LYS A 177 -19.83 -11.76 9.70
CA LYS A 177 -19.50 -11.71 11.12
C LYS A 177 -18.17 -11.01 11.30
N TYR A 178 -18.09 -10.17 12.31
CA TYR A 178 -16.86 -9.48 12.70
C TYR A 178 -16.34 -10.02 14.03
N GLU A 179 -15.01 -10.18 14.12
CA GLU A 179 -14.32 -10.47 15.36
C GLU A 179 -13.16 -9.51 15.58
N ALA A 180 -12.87 -9.19 16.84
CA ALA A 180 -11.73 -8.36 17.23
C ALA A 180 -10.64 -9.24 17.83
N ALA A 181 -9.41 -9.04 17.38
CA ALA A 181 -8.21 -9.71 17.88
C ALA A 181 -7.36 -8.77 18.74
N ALA A 182 -6.45 -9.32 19.51
CA ALA A 182 -5.44 -8.52 20.21
C ALA A 182 -4.55 -7.78 19.21
N VAL A 183 -3.96 -6.64 19.63
CA VAL A 183 -3.05 -5.86 18.79
C VAL A 183 -1.81 -6.69 18.42
N GLY A 184 -1.43 -6.63 17.15
CA GLY A 184 -0.32 -7.36 16.54
C GLY A 184 -0.80 -8.25 15.38
N GLU A 185 -0.10 -8.20 14.26
CA GLU A 185 -0.45 -8.93 13.02
C GLU A 185 -0.64 -10.44 13.24
N VAL A 186 0.15 -11.03 14.15
CA VAL A 186 0.07 -12.46 14.44
C VAL A 186 -1.24 -12.89 15.13
N ASN A 187 -2.07 -11.95 15.56
CA ASN A 187 -3.32 -12.18 16.26
C ASN A 187 -4.55 -12.01 15.36
N VAL A 188 -4.38 -11.43 14.16
CA VAL A 188 -5.42 -11.23 13.16
C VAL A 188 -5.34 -12.31 12.09
#